data_4dd7f4e4a335f5b625bb46707da0882e
#
_entry.id   4dd7f4e4a335f5b625bb46707da0882e
#
_cell.length_a   1.000
_cell.length_b   1.000
_cell.length_c   1.000
_cell.angle_alpha   90.00
_cell.angle_beta   90.00
_cell.angle_gamma   90.00
#
_symmetry.space_group_name_H-M   'P 1'
#
loop_
_entity.id
_entity.type
_entity.pdbx_description
1 polymer ?
#
loop_
_entity_poly.entity_id
_entity_poly.type
_entity_poly.pdbx_seq_one_letter_code
_entity_poly.pdbx_strand_id
1 'polypeptide(L)'
;MLFIIFLLGCVSDHYLSYGIHETEKEYVYVQDNFIEGEAEPEYPIWVDSFVQPKISNGVDILWVIDGSGSMNGDYPKVIQGISDMLSYLPMISWRLMIMSMTGYETAAIEGLPLIPGDSEQDALNMFAQNVQGNHEQGFDAVFRFIEDSPDASSWLRHDAALLIVFVSDEDDASISSFPTADMFGNWLDMQRQNVYVSSIINLHPDDSECNGYTHVVGTRYAELTNRYSGQIVDICSDDWTQGVADASNQIQLKEFLELTYIPSDSNHIYVFVDGVEYYDWHYDPTSNKVVFDVVPREESLVEIAYYY
;
A
#
# COMPACT_ATOMS: atom_id res chain seq x y z
N MET A 1 -32.46 28.78 20.72
CA MET A 1 -33.62 28.24 19.99
C MET A 1 -33.08 27.67 18.71
N LEU A 2 -32.77 26.37 18.72
CA LEU A 2 -32.07 25.66 17.64
C LEU A 2 -33.16 24.95 16.82
N PHE A 3 -33.35 25.34 15.57
CA PHE A 3 -34.24 24.65 14.63
C PHE A 3 -33.49 23.48 14.00
N ILE A 4 -33.89 22.26 14.36
CA ILE A 4 -33.50 21.03 13.67
C ILE A 4 -34.52 20.84 12.55
N ILE A 5 -34.07 20.99 11.30
CA ILE A 5 -34.87 20.63 10.12
C ILE A 5 -34.65 19.15 9.86
N PHE A 6 -35.70 18.35 10.15
CA PHE A 6 -35.75 16.98 9.66
C PHE A 6 -36.13 17.01 8.17
N LEU A 7 -35.19 16.71 7.29
CA LEU A 7 -35.51 16.33 5.92
C LEU A 7 -35.92 14.87 5.92
N LEU A 8 -37.23 14.62 5.89
CA LEU A 8 -37.78 13.32 5.52
C LEU A 8 -37.62 13.14 4.01
N GLY A 9 -36.48 12.57 3.59
CA GLY A 9 -36.36 12.02 2.25
C GLY A 9 -37.06 10.66 2.20
N CYS A 10 -37.91 10.45 1.19
CA CYS A 10 -38.45 9.11 0.89
C CYS A 10 -37.25 8.21 0.56
N VAL A 11 -36.99 7.27 1.43
CA VAL A 11 -35.97 6.23 1.26
C VAL A 11 -36.66 5.12 0.48
N SER A 12 -36.18 4.80 -0.71
CA SER A 12 -36.48 3.54 -1.38
C SER A 12 -35.82 2.42 -0.61
N ASP A 13 -36.43 1.24 -0.58
CA ASP A 13 -36.22 0.13 0.36
C ASP A 13 -34.82 -0.53 0.37
N HIS A 14 -33.74 0.17 -0.03
CA HIS A 14 -32.40 -0.39 -0.13
C HIS A 14 -31.30 0.55 0.35
N TYR A 15 -31.46 1.19 1.52
CA TYR A 15 -30.40 2.02 2.07
C TYR A 15 -29.71 1.38 3.25
N LEU A 16 -28.44 1.04 3.05
CA LEU A 16 -27.47 0.85 4.13
C LEU A 16 -27.05 2.25 4.62
N SER A 17 -27.40 2.64 5.84
CA SER A 17 -26.90 3.89 6.41
C SER A 17 -25.59 3.62 7.14
N TYR A 18 -24.53 4.24 6.68
CA TYR A 18 -23.20 4.08 7.24
C TYR A 18 -22.93 5.08 8.34
N GLY A 19 -22.50 4.59 9.48
CA GLY A 19 -21.74 5.36 10.44
C GLY A 19 -20.28 4.90 10.37
N ILE A 20 -19.41 5.69 9.77
CA ILE A 20 -17.97 5.44 9.86
C ILE A 20 -17.55 5.85 11.27
N HIS A 21 -17.34 4.88 12.14
CA HIS A 21 -16.62 5.08 13.40
C HIS A 21 -15.58 3.96 13.53
N GLU A 22 -14.35 4.39 13.59
CA GLU A 22 -13.23 3.58 14.03
C GLU A 22 -13.54 2.93 15.38
N THR A 23 -13.24 1.65 15.49
CA THR A 23 -13.05 0.87 16.72
C THR A 23 -14.25 0.25 17.46
N GLU A 24 -15.48 0.35 17.04
CA GLU A 24 -16.54 -0.49 17.61
C GLU A 24 -17.27 -1.25 16.49
N LYS A 25 -17.41 -2.58 16.68
CA LYS A 25 -18.18 -3.44 15.79
C LYS A 25 -19.64 -3.03 15.85
N GLU A 26 -20.09 -2.23 14.91
CA GLU A 26 -21.49 -1.86 14.78
C GLU A 26 -22.17 -2.86 13.85
N TYR A 27 -23.16 -3.57 14.39
CA TYR A 27 -23.96 -4.50 13.61
C TYR A 27 -25.07 -3.71 12.93
N VAL A 28 -25.06 -3.70 11.61
CA VAL A 28 -26.16 -3.11 10.83
C VAL A 28 -27.21 -4.19 10.60
N TYR A 29 -28.42 -3.99 11.10
CA TYR A 29 -29.54 -4.88 10.86
C TYR A 29 -30.37 -4.32 9.70
N VAL A 30 -30.53 -5.13 8.65
CA VAL A 30 -31.51 -4.83 7.60
C VAL A 30 -32.87 -5.24 8.10
N GLN A 31 -33.76 -4.28 8.34
CA GLN A 31 -35.17 -4.55 8.59
C GLN A 31 -35.88 -4.69 7.24
N ASP A 32 -36.03 -5.91 6.76
CA ASP A 32 -37.05 -6.18 5.77
C ASP A 32 -38.45 -6.05 6.41
N ASN A 33 -39.42 -5.51 5.68
CA ASN A 33 -40.82 -5.48 6.08
C ASN A 33 -41.37 -6.91 6.08
N PHE A 34 -41.14 -7.65 7.18
CA PHE A 34 -41.63 -9.00 7.34
C PHE A 34 -43.14 -9.01 7.53
N ILE A 35 -43.82 -9.72 6.67
CA ILE A 35 -45.14 -10.31 6.97
C ILE A 35 -44.85 -11.40 8.02
N GLU A 36 -45.59 -11.37 9.16
CA GLU A 36 -45.43 -12.31 10.27
C GLU A 36 -45.39 -13.77 9.80
N GLY A 37 -44.21 -14.33 9.70
CA GLY A 37 -43.94 -15.72 9.45
C GLY A 37 -42.50 -16.01 9.84
N GLU A 38 -42.28 -16.93 10.74
CA GLU A 38 -41.03 -17.46 11.31
C GLU A 38 -39.81 -16.52 11.21
N ALA A 39 -39.30 -16.08 12.35
CA ALA A 39 -38.08 -15.26 12.43
C ALA A 39 -36.95 -15.96 11.66
N GLU A 40 -36.55 -15.39 10.54
CA GLU A 40 -35.34 -15.85 9.85
C GLU A 40 -34.14 -15.63 10.77
N PRO A 41 -33.13 -16.50 10.74
CA PRO A 41 -31.94 -16.31 11.57
C PRO A 41 -31.29 -14.97 11.22
N GLU A 42 -31.08 -14.12 12.22
CA GLU A 42 -30.33 -12.87 12.05
C GLU A 42 -28.87 -13.23 11.82
N TYR A 43 -28.40 -13.16 10.57
CA TYR A 43 -26.99 -13.27 10.24
C TYR A 43 -26.36 -11.88 10.32
N PRO A 44 -25.20 -11.73 10.98
CA PRO A 44 -24.49 -10.46 11.00
C PRO A 44 -24.05 -10.11 9.57
N ILE A 45 -24.12 -8.80 9.23
CA ILE A 45 -23.61 -8.28 7.96
C ILE A 45 -22.19 -7.78 8.18
N TRP A 46 -21.31 -8.13 7.25
CA TRP A 46 -19.97 -7.56 7.14
C TRP A 46 -19.86 -6.73 5.86
N VAL A 47 -19.01 -5.71 5.92
CA VAL A 47 -18.69 -4.88 4.75
C VAL A 47 -17.18 -4.80 4.61
N ASP A 48 -16.66 -5.35 3.54
CA ASP A 48 -15.30 -5.12 3.10
C ASP A 48 -15.29 -3.93 2.13
N SER A 49 -14.29 -3.06 2.23
CA SER A 49 -14.21 -1.90 1.37
C SER A 49 -12.78 -1.53 1.00
N PHE A 50 -12.63 -0.91 -0.16
CA PHE A 50 -11.37 -0.31 -0.60
C PHE A 50 -11.64 0.82 -1.60
N VAL A 51 -10.62 1.68 -1.79
CA VAL A 51 -10.63 2.67 -2.88
C VAL A 51 -9.70 2.17 -3.98
N GLN A 52 -10.16 2.22 -5.22
CA GLN A 52 -9.31 1.90 -6.37
C GLN A 52 -8.15 2.92 -6.47
N PRO A 53 -6.91 2.44 -6.66
CA PRO A 53 -5.76 3.33 -6.78
C PRO A 53 -5.87 4.24 -8.00
N LYS A 54 -5.23 5.40 -7.91
CA LYS A 54 -5.10 6.33 -9.02
C LYS A 54 -3.75 6.14 -9.70
N ILE A 55 -3.79 5.71 -10.95
CA ILE A 55 -2.60 5.35 -11.73
C ILE A 55 -2.56 6.00 -13.13
N SER A 56 -3.46 6.97 -13.39
CA SER A 56 -3.74 7.49 -14.73
C SER A 56 -2.51 7.96 -15.52
N ASN A 57 -1.44 8.44 -14.84
CA ASN A 57 -0.24 8.97 -15.52
C ASN A 57 1.02 8.11 -15.26
N GLY A 58 0.82 6.89 -14.76
CA GLY A 58 1.90 5.97 -14.41
C GLY A 58 2.39 6.15 -12.97
N VAL A 59 3.48 5.47 -12.63
CA VAL A 59 4.05 5.47 -11.28
C VAL A 59 5.55 5.68 -11.34
N ASP A 60 6.06 6.52 -10.45
CA ASP A 60 7.48 6.66 -10.16
C ASP A 60 7.77 5.89 -8.86
N ILE A 61 8.74 4.97 -8.90
CA ILE A 61 9.04 4.03 -7.83
C ILE A 61 10.43 4.32 -7.30
N LEU A 62 10.55 4.53 -6.00
CA LEU A 62 11.82 4.69 -5.29
C LEU A 62 12.03 3.49 -4.36
N TRP A 63 13.00 2.65 -4.65
CA TRP A 63 13.53 1.69 -3.67
C TRP A 63 14.65 2.38 -2.91
N VAL A 64 14.42 2.59 -1.61
CA VAL A 64 15.32 3.27 -0.69
C VAL A 64 15.90 2.21 0.23
N ILE A 65 17.15 1.83 -0.04
CA ILE A 65 17.77 0.64 0.54
C ILE A 65 18.89 1.05 1.48
N ASP A 66 18.86 0.47 2.65
CA ASP A 66 19.95 0.57 3.61
C ASP A 66 21.23 -0.07 3.05
N GLY A 67 22.29 0.74 2.97
CA GLY A 67 23.61 0.32 2.48
C GLY A 67 24.58 -0.04 3.61
N SER A 68 24.10 -0.14 4.86
CA SER A 68 24.95 -0.46 6.01
C SER A 68 25.49 -1.89 5.99
N GLY A 69 26.52 -2.12 6.81
CA GLY A 69 27.16 -3.42 6.88
C GLY A 69 26.31 -4.55 7.47
N SER A 70 25.30 -4.22 8.28
CA SER A 70 24.34 -5.17 8.84
C SER A 70 23.52 -5.83 7.74
N MET A 71 23.13 -5.10 6.72
CA MET A 71 22.38 -5.58 5.55
C MET A 71 23.09 -6.58 4.65
N ASN A 72 24.40 -6.85 4.85
CA ASN A 72 25.16 -7.75 3.97
C ASN A 72 24.56 -9.16 3.83
N GLY A 73 23.88 -9.66 4.88
CA GLY A 73 23.19 -10.95 4.85
C GLY A 73 21.91 -10.94 4.03
N ASP A 74 21.28 -9.78 3.89
CA ASP A 74 19.96 -9.60 3.26
C ASP A 74 20.05 -9.18 1.78
N TYR A 75 21.21 -8.72 1.30
CA TYR A 75 21.37 -8.33 -0.09
C TYR A 75 20.93 -9.40 -1.13
N PRO A 76 21.12 -10.71 -0.92
CA PRO A 76 20.55 -11.69 -1.84
C PRO A 76 19.03 -11.64 -1.92
N LYS A 77 18.34 -11.37 -0.79
CA LYS A 77 16.88 -11.21 -0.76
C LYS A 77 16.46 -9.88 -1.39
N VAL A 78 17.22 -8.80 -1.17
CA VAL A 78 16.99 -7.49 -1.82
C VAL A 78 17.05 -7.64 -3.34
N ILE A 79 18.07 -8.33 -3.84
CA ILE A 79 18.24 -8.60 -5.27
C ILE A 79 17.06 -9.40 -5.82
N GLN A 80 16.64 -10.45 -5.11
CA GLN A 80 15.47 -11.23 -5.49
C GLN A 80 14.20 -10.39 -5.45
N GLY A 81 14.00 -9.57 -4.41
CA GLY A 81 12.87 -8.67 -4.30
C GLY A 81 12.78 -7.65 -5.43
N ILE A 82 13.90 -7.10 -5.89
CA ILE A 82 13.96 -6.24 -7.07
C ILE A 82 13.52 -7.00 -8.33
N SER A 83 14.03 -8.21 -8.52
CA SER A 83 13.65 -9.08 -9.63
C SER A 83 12.16 -9.42 -9.61
N ASP A 84 11.66 -9.79 -8.45
CA ASP A 84 10.25 -10.08 -8.24
C ASP A 84 9.39 -8.84 -8.56
N MET A 85 9.75 -7.66 -8.04
CA MET A 85 9.02 -6.42 -8.36
C MET A 85 8.95 -6.18 -9.86
N LEU A 86 10.06 -6.27 -10.57
CA LEU A 86 10.09 -6.07 -12.03
C LEU A 86 9.16 -7.04 -12.76
N SER A 87 9.00 -8.28 -12.25
CA SER A 87 8.12 -9.28 -12.84
C SER A 87 6.63 -9.01 -12.57
N TYR A 88 6.30 -8.35 -11.46
CA TYR A 88 4.93 -8.03 -11.05
C TYR A 88 4.48 -6.65 -11.50
N LEU A 89 5.40 -5.76 -11.89
CA LEU A 89 5.02 -4.42 -12.36
C LEU A 89 4.14 -4.53 -13.61
N PRO A 90 3.02 -3.80 -13.65
CA PRO A 90 2.13 -3.83 -14.78
C PRO A 90 2.78 -3.24 -16.04
N MET A 91 2.24 -3.57 -17.20
CA MET A 91 2.67 -2.98 -18.49
C MET A 91 2.22 -1.51 -18.65
N ILE A 92 2.11 -0.79 -17.54
CA ILE A 92 1.86 0.64 -17.50
C ILE A 92 3.17 1.43 -17.53
N SER A 93 3.10 2.73 -17.70
CA SER A 93 4.26 3.62 -17.63
C SER A 93 4.78 3.72 -16.19
N TRP A 94 5.82 2.97 -15.83
CA TRP A 94 6.53 3.13 -14.58
C TRP A 94 7.97 3.61 -14.80
N ARG A 95 8.55 4.19 -13.76
CA ARG A 95 9.97 4.51 -13.63
C ARG A 95 10.46 3.99 -12.28
N LEU A 96 11.57 3.26 -12.25
CA LEU A 96 12.14 2.72 -11.02
C LEU A 96 13.52 3.28 -10.77
N MET A 97 13.71 3.82 -9.56
CA MET A 97 14.99 4.21 -9.00
C MET A 97 15.34 3.33 -7.81
N ILE A 98 16.60 2.92 -7.74
CA ILE A 98 17.19 2.25 -6.58
C ILE A 98 18.24 3.19 -5.99
N MET A 99 18.09 3.55 -4.73
CA MET A 99 18.95 4.51 -4.03
C MET A 99 19.29 4.07 -2.60
N SER A 100 20.39 4.57 -2.07
CA SER A 100 20.79 4.33 -0.69
C SER A 100 20.06 5.25 0.29
N MET A 101 19.95 4.80 1.55
CA MET A 101 19.47 5.62 2.68
C MET A 101 20.48 6.68 3.17
N THR A 102 21.57 6.88 2.46
CA THR A 102 22.62 7.82 2.84
C THR A 102 22.22 9.27 2.49
N GLY A 103 21.72 10.02 3.45
CA GLY A 103 21.18 11.37 3.23
C GLY A 103 22.18 12.43 2.73
N TYR A 104 23.50 12.17 2.80
CA TYR A 104 24.53 13.14 2.37
C TYR A 104 25.10 12.89 0.98
N GLU A 105 24.99 11.68 0.46
CA GLU A 105 25.63 11.25 -0.80
C GLU A 105 24.64 11.05 -1.95
N THR A 106 23.34 11.16 -1.69
CA THR A 106 22.27 10.99 -2.70
C THR A 106 22.27 12.06 -3.80
N ALA A 107 23.08 13.08 -3.68
CA ALA A 107 23.25 14.09 -4.75
C ALA A 107 23.93 13.53 -6.02
N ALA A 108 24.49 12.34 -5.96
CA ALA A 108 25.22 11.72 -7.04
C ALA A 108 24.63 10.34 -7.43
N ILE A 109 23.29 10.29 -7.64
CA ILE A 109 22.70 9.09 -8.19
C ILE A 109 23.09 9.01 -9.68
N GLU A 110 23.88 8.01 -9.99
CA GLU A 110 24.28 7.75 -11.38
C GLU A 110 23.23 6.91 -12.09
N GLY A 111 22.95 7.26 -13.31
CA GLY A 111 22.07 6.49 -14.20
C GLY A 111 20.77 7.20 -14.56
N LEU A 112 19.97 6.52 -15.34
CA LEU A 112 18.59 6.92 -15.70
C LEU A 112 17.61 5.99 -15.00
N PRO A 113 16.35 6.41 -14.78
CA PRO A 113 15.35 5.51 -14.25
C PRO A 113 15.19 4.29 -15.14
N LEU A 114 15.01 3.13 -14.51
CA LEU A 114 14.58 1.95 -15.24
C LEU A 114 13.14 2.17 -15.73
N ILE A 115 12.85 1.68 -16.91
CA ILE A 115 11.55 1.79 -17.58
C ILE A 115 11.09 0.41 -18.05
N PRO A 116 9.81 0.22 -18.42
CA PRO A 116 9.34 -1.03 -18.99
C PRO A 116 10.18 -1.48 -20.19
N GLY A 117 10.74 -2.69 -20.09
CA GLY A 117 11.61 -3.28 -21.10
C GLY A 117 13.09 -3.31 -20.73
N ASP A 118 13.51 -2.58 -19.70
CA ASP A 118 14.86 -2.70 -19.15
C ASP A 118 15.03 -4.07 -18.47
N SER A 119 16.26 -4.55 -18.40
CA SER A 119 16.54 -5.88 -17.90
C SER A 119 16.75 -5.89 -16.39
N GLU A 120 16.57 -7.06 -15.78
CA GLU A 120 16.97 -7.30 -14.38
C GLU A 120 18.44 -6.93 -14.16
N GLN A 121 19.32 -7.18 -15.13
CA GLN A 121 20.74 -6.82 -15.02
C GLN A 121 20.95 -5.31 -14.91
N ASP A 122 20.13 -4.50 -15.54
CA ASP A 122 20.21 -3.04 -15.40
C ASP A 122 19.84 -2.62 -13.98
N ALA A 123 18.82 -3.26 -13.38
CA ALA A 123 18.46 -3.03 -11.97
C ALA A 123 19.57 -3.46 -11.00
N LEU A 124 20.21 -4.60 -11.24
CA LEU A 124 21.35 -5.06 -10.43
C LEU A 124 22.55 -4.13 -10.54
N ASN A 125 22.81 -3.60 -11.74
CA ASN A 125 23.86 -2.61 -11.95
C ASN A 125 23.55 -1.31 -11.20
N MET A 126 22.30 -0.84 -11.24
CA MET A 126 21.86 0.33 -10.50
C MET A 126 21.98 0.12 -8.99
N PHE A 127 21.55 -1.03 -8.47
CA PHE A 127 21.73 -1.41 -7.07
C PHE A 127 23.22 -1.35 -6.67
N ALA A 128 24.10 -2.00 -7.42
CA ALA A 128 25.52 -2.06 -7.12
C ALA A 128 26.22 -0.68 -7.16
N GLN A 129 25.71 0.24 -7.97
CA GLN A 129 26.24 1.59 -8.10
C GLN A 129 25.74 2.52 -6.98
N ASN A 130 24.47 2.43 -6.64
CA ASN A 130 23.79 3.43 -5.82
C ASN A 130 23.63 3.01 -4.34
N VAL A 131 23.61 1.71 -4.04
CA VAL A 131 23.40 1.24 -2.65
C VAL A 131 24.75 1.09 -1.95
N GLN A 132 25.13 2.14 -1.24
CA GLN A 132 26.35 2.22 -0.46
C GLN A 132 26.15 3.15 0.73
N GLY A 133 26.97 3.05 1.75
CA GLY A 133 26.96 3.96 2.89
C GLY A 133 26.72 3.26 4.22
N ASN A 134 26.70 4.05 5.30
CA ASN A 134 26.59 3.55 6.68
C ASN A 134 25.53 4.35 7.48
N HIS A 135 24.55 4.91 6.81
CA HIS A 135 23.53 5.74 7.45
C HIS A 135 22.14 5.23 7.10
N GLU A 136 21.34 5.02 8.11
CA GLU A 136 19.96 4.53 8.03
C GLU A 136 18.99 5.73 8.06
N GLN A 137 19.12 6.67 7.10
CA GLN A 137 18.34 7.92 7.03
C GLN A 137 17.41 7.92 5.82
N GLY A 138 16.46 6.99 5.78
CA GLY A 138 15.58 6.79 4.63
C GLY A 138 14.72 8.01 4.31
N PHE A 139 14.13 8.67 5.32
CA PHE A 139 13.32 9.88 5.11
C PHE A 139 14.16 11.04 4.58
N ASP A 140 15.33 11.27 5.17
CA ASP A 140 16.27 12.28 4.68
C ASP A 140 16.76 11.99 3.26
N ALA A 141 16.99 10.74 2.93
CA ALA A 141 17.43 10.34 1.60
C ALA A 141 16.38 10.69 0.53
N VAL A 142 15.12 10.34 0.77
CA VAL A 142 13.99 10.70 -0.12
C VAL A 142 13.82 12.21 -0.21
N PHE A 143 13.85 12.90 0.95
CA PHE A 143 13.73 14.36 1.00
C PHE A 143 14.79 15.04 0.14
N ARG A 144 16.07 14.70 0.36
CA ARG A 144 17.19 15.29 -0.39
C ARG A 144 17.17 14.93 -1.85
N PHE A 145 16.74 13.71 -2.20
CA PHE A 145 16.59 13.34 -3.60
C PHE A 145 15.55 14.23 -4.30
N ILE A 146 14.40 14.44 -3.68
CA ILE A 146 13.31 15.21 -4.30
C ILE A 146 13.61 16.73 -4.32
N GLU A 147 14.18 17.26 -3.24
CA GLU A 147 14.38 18.73 -3.08
C GLU A 147 15.73 19.22 -3.60
N ASP A 148 16.79 18.47 -3.35
CA ASP A 148 18.16 18.94 -3.56
C ASP A 148 18.82 18.35 -4.82
N SER A 149 18.35 17.19 -5.32
CA SER A 149 18.96 16.56 -6.47
C SER A 149 18.57 17.29 -7.76
N PRO A 150 19.54 17.74 -8.57
CA PRO A 150 19.26 18.33 -9.88
C PRO A 150 18.62 17.35 -10.85
N ASP A 151 18.77 16.05 -10.58
CA ASP A 151 18.26 14.98 -11.43
C ASP A 151 16.82 14.61 -11.11
N ALA A 152 16.33 14.91 -9.90
CA ALA A 152 14.98 14.57 -9.47
C ALA A 152 13.91 15.10 -10.43
N SER A 153 14.04 16.32 -10.92
CA SER A 153 13.08 16.92 -11.85
C SER A 153 13.06 16.25 -13.23
N SER A 154 14.16 15.56 -13.61
CA SER A 154 14.21 14.76 -14.85
C SER A 154 13.70 13.33 -14.66
N TRP A 155 13.69 12.86 -13.43
CA TRP A 155 13.33 11.52 -13.03
C TRP A 155 11.87 11.36 -12.64
N LEU A 156 11.40 12.25 -11.77
CA LEU A 156 10.09 12.21 -11.19
C LEU A 156 9.11 13.01 -12.06
N ARG A 157 8.07 12.34 -12.53
CA ARG A 157 6.97 12.97 -13.25
C ARG A 157 6.03 13.64 -12.25
N HIS A 158 5.72 14.90 -12.47
CA HIS A 158 4.89 15.67 -11.54
C HIS A 158 3.47 15.09 -11.36
N ASP A 159 2.94 14.46 -12.38
CA ASP A 159 1.58 13.95 -12.47
C ASP A 159 1.47 12.42 -12.31
N ALA A 160 2.59 11.72 -12.09
CA ALA A 160 2.59 10.30 -11.77
C ALA A 160 2.37 10.06 -10.27
N ALA A 161 1.85 8.88 -9.93
CA ALA A 161 1.90 8.39 -8.55
C ALA A 161 3.34 8.18 -8.09
N LEU A 162 3.57 8.23 -6.79
CA LEU A 162 4.87 7.95 -6.17
C LEU A 162 4.74 6.75 -5.24
N LEU A 163 5.45 5.67 -5.55
CA LEU A 163 5.62 4.52 -4.65
C LEU A 163 7.01 4.57 -4.04
N ILE A 164 7.10 4.55 -2.73
CA ILE A 164 8.37 4.44 -2.00
C ILE A 164 8.40 3.09 -1.29
N VAL A 165 9.50 2.35 -1.48
CA VAL A 165 9.76 1.08 -0.78
C VAL A 165 11.02 1.25 0.06
N PHE A 166 10.86 1.30 1.38
CA PHE A 166 11.99 1.32 2.32
C PHE A 166 12.44 -0.10 2.64
N VAL A 167 13.76 -0.33 2.61
CA VAL A 167 14.35 -1.64 2.94
C VAL A 167 15.49 -1.45 3.93
N SER A 168 15.28 -1.85 5.20
CA SER A 168 16.28 -1.71 6.26
C SER A 168 16.07 -2.72 7.39
N ASP A 169 17.14 -3.20 7.96
CA ASP A 169 17.15 -3.99 9.21
C ASP A 169 17.17 -3.12 10.47
N GLU A 170 17.20 -1.79 10.32
CA GLU A 170 17.18 -0.80 11.40
C GLU A 170 16.02 0.21 11.24
N ASP A 171 15.82 1.09 12.26
CA ASP A 171 14.83 2.15 12.19
C ASP A 171 15.39 3.41 11.51
N ASP A 172 14.51 4.27 11.01
CA ASP A 172 14.92 5.53 10.37
C ASP A 172 15.60 6.50 11.34
N ALA A 173 16.82 6.89 11.02
CA ALA A 173 17.63 7.80 11.82
C ALA A 173 17.49 9.30 11.41
N SER A 174 16.54 9.66 10.56
CA SER A 174 16.29 11.03 10.08
C SER A 174 15.64 11.96 11.13
N ILE A 175 15.86 11.71 12.43
CA ILE A 175 15.19 12.40 13.55
C ILE A 175 15.43 13.91 13.53
N SER A 176 16.56 14.35 13.01
CA SER A 176 16.91 15.78 12.98
C SER A 176 16.05 16.58 12.00
N SER A 177 15.71 16.00 10.86
CA SER A 177 14.88 16.63 9.82
C SER A 177 13.39 16.32 10.03
N PHE A 178 13.11 15.06 10.37
CA PHE A 178 11.76 14.56 10.57
C PHE A 178 11.65 13.88 11.95
N PRO A 179 11.32 14.62 13.01
CA PRO A 179 11.16 14.09 14.37
C PRO A 179 10.13 12.96 14.48
N THR A 180 9.12 12.92 13.60
CA THR A 180 8.10 11.86 13.53
C THR A 180 7.87 11.42 12.09
N ALA A 181 7.39 10.20 11.91
CA ALA A 181 6.97 9.69 10.60
C ALA A 181 5.85 10.54 9.97
N ASP A 182 4.92 11.05 10.79
CA ASP A 182 3.87 11.95 10.35
C ASP A 182 4.38 13.27 9.73
N MET A 183 5.47 13.82 10.25
CA MET A 183 6.06 15.04 9.67
C MET A 183 6.60 14.78 8.27
N PHE A 184 7.24 13.63 8.06
CA PHE A 184 7.67 13.21 6.75
C PHE A 184 6.47 12.92 5.83
N GLY A 185 5.45 12.22 6.33
CA GLY A 185 4.21 11.95 5.59
C GLY A 185 3.50 13.24 5.14
N ASN A 186 3.40 14.24 6.04
CA ASN A 186 2.83 15.55 5.68
C ASN A 186 3.61 16.26 4.58
N TRP A 187 4.94 16.13 4.59
CA TRP A 187 5.76 16.65 3.51
C TRP A 187 5.55 15.88 2.20
N LEU A 188 5.47 14.56 2.24
CA LEU A 188 5.17 13.73 1.04
C LEU A 188 3.83 14.10 0.40
N ASP A 189 2.79 14.32 1.20
CA ASP A 189 1.46 14.72 0.74
C ASP A 189 1.47 16.06 -0.01
N MET A 190 2.45 16.93 0.27
CA MET A 190 2.67 18.18 -0.48
C MET A 190 3.42 17.94 -1.80
N GLN A 191 4.19 16.87 -1.90
CA GLN A 191 4.97 16.57 -3.12
C GLN A 191 4.13 15.89 -4.19
N ARG A 192 3.20 15.02 -3.80
CA ARG A 192 2.38 14.22 -4.72
C ARG A 192 0.97 14.03 -4.18
N GLN A 193 0.01 14.02 -5.07
CA GLN A 193 -1.39 13.70 -4.76
C GLN A 193 -1.58 12.23 -4.41
N ASN A 194 -0.84 11.34 -5.10
CA ASN A 194 -0.96 9.91 -4.96
C ASN A 194 0.39 9.37 -4.48
N VAL A 195 0.46 9.05 -3.20
CA VAL A 195 1.62 8.48 -2.55
C VAL A 195 1.26 7.09 -2.04
N TYR A 196 2.12 6.14 -2.32
CA TYR A 196 2.10 4.78 -1.79
C TYR A 196 3.41 4.54 -1.07
N VAL A 197 3.35 3.88 0.07
CA VAL A 197 4.54 3.54 0.85
C VAL A 197 4.47 2.07 1.22
N SER A 198 5.57 1.37 1.02
CA SER A 198 5.78 0.01 1.52
C SER A 198 7.10 -0.07 2.26
N SER A 199 7.23 -1.05 3.13
CA SER A 199 8.46 -1.25 3.90
C SER A 199 8.81 -2.72 4.01
N ILE A 200 10.08 -3.05 3.82
CA ILE A 200 10.69 -4.33 4.12
C ILE A 200 11.63 -4.08 5.29
N ILE A 201 11.19 -4.41 6.50
CA ILE A 201 11.81 -3.93 7.74
C ILE A 201 11.86 -5.00 8.82
N ASN A 202 12.73 -4.79 9.81
CA ASN A 202 12.74 -5.62 11.00
C ASN A 202 11.50 -5.34 11.87
N LEU A 203 10.76 -6.40 12.19
CA LEU A 203 9.57 -6.36 13.05
C LEU A 203 9.81 -6.93 14.45
N HIS A 204 11.01 -7.48 14.73
CA HIS A 204 11.32 -8.26 15.94
C HIS A 204 12.35 -7.56 16.82
N PRO A 205 11.96 -7.05 17.99
CA PRO A 205 12.87 -6.27 18.84
C PRO A 205 13.98 -7.11 19.51
N ASP A 206 13.78 -8.41 19.66
CA ASP A 206 14.63 -9.29 20.47
C ASP A 206 15.08 -10.55 19.73
N ASP A 207 14.95 -10.61 18.40
CA ASP A 207 15.12 -11.88 17.70
C ASP A 207 16.50 -12.03 17.09
N SER A 208 17.19 -13.10 17.54
CA SER A 208 18.45 -13.57 16.99
C SER A 208 18.32 -14.17 15.58
N GLU A 209 17.10 -14.32 15.07
CA GLU A 209 16.85 -14.89 13.72
C GLU A 209 17.16 -13.89 12.60
N CYS A 210 17.06 -12.60 12.87
CA CYS A 210 17.47 -11.54 11.95
C CYS A 210 18.98 -11.28 11.98
N ASN A 211 19.81 -12.26 11.85
CA ASN A 211 21.28 -12.18 11.67
C ASN A 211 22.04 -10.98 12.31
N GLY A 212 21.94 -10.84 13.59
CA GLY A 212 23.09 -10.70 14.49
C GLY A 212 23.77 -9.40 14.75
N TYR A 213 23.41 -8.16 14.52
CA TYR A 213 24.25 -7.08 15.08
C TYR A 213 23.53 -5.87 15.69
N THR A 214 22.50 -5.53 15.83
CA THR A 214 21.77 -4.43 16.45
C THR A 214 20.39 -4.28 15.79
N HIS A 215 19.48 -5.08 16.29
CA HIS A 215 18.18 -5.09 15.68
C HIS A 215 17.32 -4.01 16.31
N VAL A 216 17.13 -2.92 15.59
CA VAL A 216 16.12 -1.93 15.94
C VAL A 216 14.90 -2.19 15.07
N VAL A 217 13.73 -2.32 15.71
CA VAL A 217 12.45 -2.44 14.99
C VAL A 217 12.25 -1.20 14.13
N GLY A 218 11.93 -1.38 12.86
CA GLY A 218 11.65 -0.31 11.90
C GLY A 218 10.34 0.42 12.18
N THR A 219 10.18 0.94 13.40
CA THR A 219 8.92 1.53 13.91
C THR A 219 8.49 2.72 13.07
N ARG A 220 9.40 3.61 12.73
CA ARG A 220 9.10 4.82 11.96
C ARG A 220 8.67 4.50 10.53
N TYR A 221 9.32 3.50 9.92
CA TYR A 221 8.90 3.01 8.60
C TYR A 221 7.53 2.35 8.68
N ALA A 222 7.27 1.55 9.73
CA ALA A 222 5.96 0.92 9.92
C ALA A 222 4.85 1.97 10.14
N GLU A 223 5.09 3.00 10.96
CA GLU A 223 4.15 4.11 11.17
C GLU A 223 3.81 4.82 9.85
N LEU A 224 4.84 5.14 9.05
CA LEU A 224 4.65 5.77 7.75
C LEU A 224 3.88 4.87 6.79
N THR A 225 4.25 3.59 6.69
CA THR A 225 3.59 2.63 5.81
C THR A 225 2.12 2.46 6.17
N ASN A 226 1.80 2.35 7.47
CA ASN A 226 0.42 2.26 7.95
C ASN A 226 -0.40 3.52 7.61
N ARG A 227 0.19 4.71 7.70
CA ARG A 227 -0.46 5.97 7.30
C ARG A 227 -0.97 5.92 5.85
N TYR A 228 -0.21 5.27 4.95
CA TYR A 228 -0.58 5.12 3.54
C TYR A 228 -1.27 3.79 3.24
N SER A 229 -1.68 3.04 4.27
CA SER A 229 -2.31 1.71 4.13
C SER A 229 -1.48 0.76 3.25
N GLY A 230 -0.17 0.87 3.36
CA GLY A 230 0.77 0.15 2.53
C GLY A 230 1.17 -1.22 3.08
N GLN A 231 2.02 -1.92 2.35
CA GLN A 231 2.48 -3.26 2.69
C GLN A 231 3.73 -3.22 3.55
N ILE A 232 3.70 -3.96 4.65
CA ILE A 232 4.87 -4.20 5.50
C ILE A 232 5.30 -5.65 5.33
N VAL A 233 6.57 -5.85 4.97
CA VAL A 233 7.22 -7.15 4.83
C VAL A 233 8.24 -7.31 5.95
N ASP A 234 8.24 -8.47 6.59
CA ASP A 234 9.28 -8.80 7.58
C ASP A 234 10.60 -9.12 6.85
N ILE A 235 11.64 -8.31 7.10
CA ILE A 235 12.96 -8.52 6.51
C ILE A 235 13.57 -9.86 6.92
N CYS A 236 13.16 -10.39 8.08
CA CYS A 236 13.64 -11.67 8.62
C CYS A 236 13.00 -12.88 7.94
N SER A 237 11.92 -12.70 7.18
CA SER A 237 11.32 -13.81 6.46
C SER A 237 12.28 -14.35 5.39
N ASP A 238 12.20 -15.66 5.13
CA ASP A 238 13.02 -16.30 4.10
C ASP A 238 12.56 -15.95 2.68
N ASP A 239 11.30 -15.56 2.53
CA ASP A 239 10.67 -15.27 1.24
C ASP A 239 9.90 -13.94 1.30
N TRP A 240 10.30 -13.00 0.46
CA TRP A 240 9.65 -11.69 0.31
C TRP A 240 8.71 -11.62 -0.90
N THR A 241 8.65 -12.69 -1.71
CA THR A 241 7.98 -12.67 -3.02
C THR A 241 6.53 -12.20 -2.91
N GLN A 242 5.77 -12.74 -1.96
CA GLN A 242 4.37 -12.34 -1.78
C GLN A 242 4.24 -10.87 -1.34
N GLY A 243 5.06 -10.44 -0.37
CA GLY A 243 5.03 -9.08 0.13
C GLY A 243 5.44 -8.05 -0.92
N VAL A 244 6.43 -8.36 -1.75
CA VAL A 244 6.85 -7.51 -2.87
C VAL A 244 5.78 -7.47 -3.96
N ALA A 245 5.11 -8.61 -4.24
CA ALA A 245 3.98 -8.66 -5.15
C ALA A 245 2.83 -7.78 -4.64
N ASP A 246 2.49 -7.86 -3.35
CA ASP A 246 1.45 -7.05 -2.74
C ASP A 246 1.80 -5.55 -2.76
N ALA A 247 3.06 -5.20 -2.49
CA ALA A 247 3.56 -3.83 -2.62
C ALA A 247 3.43 -3.30 -4.06
N SER A 248 3.73 -4.14 -5.05
CA SER A 248 3.60 -3.79 -6.46
C SER A 248 2.13 -3.65 -6.89
N ASN A 249 1.24 -4.46 -6.29
CA ASN A 249 -0.19 -4.45 -6.59
C ASN A 249 -0.92 -3.21 -6.04
N GLN A 250 -0.35 -2.48 -5.08
CA GLN A 250 -0.94 -1.24 -4.56
C GLN A 250 -1.16 -0.17 -5.64
N ILE A 251 -0.34 -0.20 -6.69
CA ILE A 251 -0.39 0.75 -7.81
C ILE A 251 -1.20 0.24 -9.00
N GLN A 252 -1.89 -0.90 -8.86
CA GLN A 252 -2.74 -1.47 -9.90
C GLN A 252 -4.20 -1.39 -9.50
N LEU A 253 -5.09 -1.28 -10.49
CA LEU A 253 -6.51 -1.46 -10.22
C LEU A 253 -6.75 -2.87 -9.70
N LYS A 254 -7.48 -2.97 -8.60
CA LYS A 254 -7.83 -4.26 -8.02
C LYS A 254 -8.89 -4.93 -8.88
N GLU A 255 -8.54 -6.08 -9.41
CA GLU A 255 -9.43 -6.94 -10.20
C GLU A 255 -10.28 -7.86 -9.31
N PHE A 256 -9.93 -7.99 -8.04
CA PHE A 256 -10.66 -8.78 -7.04
C PHE A 256 -10.44 -8.22 -5.63
N LEU A 257 -11.31 -8.64 -4.71
CA LEU A 257 -11.12 -8.50 -3.26
C LEU A 257 -11.34 -9.84 -2.58
N GLU A 258 -10.40 -10.27 -1.76
CA GLU A 258 -10.57 -11.40 -0.84
C GLU A 258 -11.41 -10.94 0.35
N LEU A 259 -12.50 -11.67 0.63
CA LEU A 259 -13.41 -11.32 1.69
C LEU A 259 -12.85 -11.71 3.06
N THR A 260 -13.07 -10.85 4.05
CA THR A 260 -12.61 -11.09 5.43
C THR A 260 -13.24 -12.37 6.03
N TYR A 261 -14.50 -12.62 5.73
CA TYR A 261 -15.22 -13.81 6.16
C TYR A 261 -15.78 -14.58 4.97
N ILE A 262 -16.03 -15.87 5.16
CA ILE A 262 -16.74 -16.68 4.16
C ILE A 262 -18.22 -16.32 4.24
N PRO A 263 -18.84 -15.88 3.13
CA PRO A 263 -20.28 -15.60 3.11
C PRO A 263 -21.11 -16.83 3.49
N SER A 264 -22.10 -16.66 4.37
CA SER A 264 -23.05 -17.71 4.75
C SER A 264 -23.94 -18.14 3.59
N ASP A 265 -24.23 -17.20 2.65
CA ASP A 265 -24.93 -17.44 1.40
C ASP A 265 -24.33 -16.55 0.30
N SER A 266 -23.79 -17.20 -0.74
CA SER A 266 -23.19 -16.51 -1.88
C SER A 266 -24.20 -15.74 -2.76
N ASN A 267 -25.49 -15.99 -2.60
CA ASN A 267 -26.52 -15.22 -3.31
C ASN A 267 -26.82 -13.88 -2.64
N HIS A 268 -26.31 -13.67 -1.44
CA HIS A 268 -26.50 -12.45 -0.65
C HIS A 268 -25.17 -11.69 -0.48
N ILE A 269 -24.43 -11.56 -1.56
CA ILE A 269 -23.28 -10.68 -1.69
C ILE A 269 -23.71 -9.48 -2.55
N TYR A 270 -23.51 -8.28 -2.05
CA TYR A 270 -23.87 -7.04 -2.72
C TYR A 270 -22.62 -6.20 -2.91
N VAL A 271 -22.37 -5.75 -4.12
CA VAL A 271 -21.23 -4.90 -4.47
C VAL A 271 -21.73 -3.52 -4.82
N PHE A 272 -21.10 -2.50 -4.27
CA PHE A 272 -21.37 -1.09 -4.57
C PHE A 272 -20.09 -0.41 -5.05
N VAL A 273 -20.24 0.44 -6.06
CA VAL A 273 -19.18 1.31 -6.56
C VAL A 273 -19.66 2.75 -6.47
N ASP A 274 -18.99 3.57 -5.68
CA ASP A 274 -19.39 4.96 -5.38
C ASP A 274 -20.84 5.05 -4.86
N GLY A 275 -21.26 4.06 -4.06
CA GLY A 275 -22.60 3.95 -3.48
C GLY A 275 -23.69 3.48 -4.45
N VAL A 276 -23.35 3.07 -5.67
CA VAL A 276 -24.27 2.52 -6.67
C VAL A 276 -24.05 1.03 -6.78
N GLU A 277 -25.13 0.25 -6.73
CA GLU A 277 -25.07 -1.20 -6.87
C GLU A 277 -24.42 -1.60 -8.20
N TYR A 278 -23.47 -2.54 -8.11
CA TYR A 278 -22.61 -2.95 -9.22
C TYR A 278 -22.80 -4.43 -9.51
N TYR A 279 -22.92 -4.81 -10.79
CA TYR A 279 -23.32 -6.17 -11.17
C TYR A 279 -22.28 -6.92 -12.02
N ASP A 280 -21.24 -6.24 -12.51
CA ASP A 280 -20.20 -6.85 -13.37
C ASP A 280 -19.10 -7.52 -12.53
N TRP A 281 -19.52 -8.51 -11.75
CA TRP A 281 -18.66 -9.30 -10.87
C TRP A 281 -19.21 -10.71 -10.64
N HIS A 282 -18.36 -11.58 -10.11
CA HIS A 282 -18.76 -12.90 -9.62
C HIS A 282 -18.00 -13.26 -8.35
N TYR A 283 -18.55 -14.19 -7.55
CA TYR A 283 -17.90 -14.73 -6.37
C TYR A 283 -17.20 -16.04 -6.70
N ASP A 284 -15.89 -16.15 -6.36
CA ASP A 284 -15.13 -17.39 -6.38
C ASP A 284 -15.07 -18.00 -4.97
N PRO A 285 -15.87 -19.04 -4.69
CA PRO A 285 -15.88 -19.68 -3.38
C PRO A 285 -14.60 -20.47 -3.07
N THR A 286 -13.77 -20.77 -4.07
CA THR A 286 -12.53 -21.53 -3.88
C THR A 286 -11.47 -20.67 -3.22
N SER A 287 -11.39 -19.41 -3.61
CA SER A 287 -10.41 -18.44 -3.08
C SER A 287 -11.04 -17.41 -2.13
N ASN A 288 -12.35 -17.51 -1.85
CA ASN A 288 -13.12 -16.54 -1.06
C ASN A 288 -12.99 -15.11 -1.60
N LYS A 289 -13.12 -14.93 -2.93
CA LYS A 289 -12.91 -13.64 -3.60
C LYS A 289 -14.14 -13.19 -4.36
N VAL A 290 -14.42 -11.90 -4.31
CA VAL A 290 -15.25 -11.22 -5.31
C VAL A 290 -14.31 -10.75 -6.42
N VAL A 291 -14.56 -11.24 -7.65
CA VAL A 291 -13.77 -10.93 -8.85
C VAL A 291 -14.60 -10.00 -9.74
N PHE A 292 -14.00 -8.92 -10.22
CA PHE A 292 -14.67 -7.94 -11.07
C PHE A 292 -14.52 -8.33 -12.54
N ASP A 293 -15.64 -8.67 -13.21
CA ASP A 293 -15.68 -8.96 -14.65
C ASP A 293 -15.40 -7.68 -15.46
N VAL A 294 -15.82 -6.53 -14.93
CA VAL A 294 -15.38 -5.20 -15.37
C VAL A 294 -14.77 -4.50 -14.16
N VAL A 295 -13.50 -4.13 -14.23
CA VAL A 295 -12.80 -3.53 -13.11
C VAL A 295 -13.34 -2.10 -12.86
N PRO A 296 -13.74 -1.77 -11.61
CA PRO A 296 -14.13 -0.41 -11.26
C PRO A 296 -13.03 0.61 -11.59
N ARG A 297 -13.43 1.82 -12.00
CA ARG A 297 -12.49 2.88 -12.39
C ARG A 297 -11.61 3.33 -11.22
N GLU A 298 -10.51 3.99 -11.54
CA GLU A 298 -9.65 4.68 -10.55
C GLU A 298 -10.45 5.57 -9.61
N GLU A 299 -9.96 5.67 -8.37
CA GLU A 299 -10.53 6.50 -7.29
C GLU A 299 -11.96 6.11 -6.87
N SER A 300 -12.56 5.06 -7.44
CA SER A 300 -13.87 4.58 -7.00
C SER A 300 -13.76 3.94 -5.61
N LEU A 301 -14.70 4.27 -4.73
CA LEU A 301 -14.95 3.52 -3.50
C LEU A 301 -15.73 2.24 -3.86
N VAL A 302 -15.17 1.09 -3.52
CA VAL A 302 -15.82 -0.22 -3.68
C VAL A 302 -16.16 -0.76 -2.29
N GLU A 303 -17.41 -1.18 -2.13
CA GLU A 303 -17.93 -1.74 -0.88
C GLU A 303 -18.63 -3.06 -1.19
N ILE A 304 -18.35 -4.10 -0.41
CA ILE A 304 -18.90 -5.44 -0.58
C ILE A 304 -19.57 -5.85 0.73
N ALA A 305 -20.88 -5.89 0.73
CA ALA A 305 -21.70 -6.28 1.86
C ALA A 305 -22.19 -7.72 1.72
N TYR A 306 -22.10 -8.51 2.81
CA TYR A 306 -22.53 -9.90 2.81
C TYR A 306 -22.85 -10.41 4.22
N TYR A 307 -23.66 -11.47 4.32
CA TYR A 307 -23.91 -12.19 5.57
C TYR A 307 -22.78 -13.19 5.84
N TYR A 308 -22.33 -13.29 7.12
CA TYR A 308 -21.27 -14.22 7.51
C TYR A 308 -21.61 -15.06 8.75
#